data_12e874b9e1ad13cb5722612892167038
#
_entry.id   12e874b9e1ad13cb5722612892167038
#
_cell.length_a   1.000
_cell.length_b   1.000
_cell.length_c   1.000
_cell.angle_alpha   90.00
_cell.angle_beta   90.00
_cell.angle_gamma   90.00
#
_symmetry.space_group_name_H-M   'P 1'
#
loop_
_entity.id
_entity.type
_entity.pdbx_description
1 polymer ?
#
loop_
_entity_poly.entity_id
_entity_poly.type
_entity_poly.pdbx_seq_one_letter_code
_entity_poly.pdbx_strand_id
1 'polypeptide(L)'
;MIGSYVAVGDSFTEGVGDPGPDGAFVGWADRFAVLLADRRPEGDFGYTNLAVRGKLLDQIVEGQLRQAKELAPDLVSFCAGGNDILRPGTDPDEVAERFERAVADLASAVGTVMVTTGFDTRTMPVLRHLRGKIATYNGHVRAIADRYGCPVLDLWSLKTIQDRRAWDGDRLHLSPEGHTRVALRAGQVLGLEVPADPDQPWPPLPPRGTFEVRRDNIQWAREYLVPWIGRRLRGQSSGDHVAAKGSLSPDDIKLRIAPAV
;
A
#
# COMPACT_ATOMS: atom_id res chain seq x y z
N MET A 1 20.80 -12.07 1.23
CA MET A 1 19.61 -12.67 0.55
C MET A 1 18.46 -12.61 1.56
N ILE A 2 17.27 -12.07 1.19
CA ILE A 2 16.14 -11.89 2.10
C ILE A 2 15.47 -13.24 2.33
N GLY A 3 15.44 -13.73 3.57
CA GLY A 3 14.81 -14.99 3.99
C GLY A 3 13.50 -14.82 4.73
N SER A 4 13.21 -13.57 5.16
CA SER A 4 11.97 -13.26 5.89
C SER A 4 11.50 -11.83 5.59
N TYR A 5 10.19 -11.68 5.48
CA TYR A 5 9.54 -10.40 5.17
C TYR A 5 8.30 -10.18 6.03
N VAL A 6 8.19 -9.00 6.61
CA VAL A 6 6.99 -8.55 7.34
C VAL A 6 6.43 -7.28 6.69
N ALA A 7 5.15 -7.30 6.37
CA ALA A 7 4.44 -6.15 5.82
C ALA A 7 3.65 -5.43 6.94
N VAL A 8 3.93 -4.13 7.10
CA VAL A 8 3.31 -3.26 8.10
C VAL A 8 2.60 -2.11 7.41
N GLY A 9 1.35 -1.84 7.80
CA GLY A 9 0.58 -0.77 7.19
C GLY A 9 -0.93 -0.82 7.44
N ASP A 10 -1.66 -0.21 6.51
CA ASP A 10 -3.12 -0.12 6.52
C ASP A 10 -3.77 -0.90 5.37
N SER A 11 -4.95 -0.46 4.89
CA SER A 11 -5.70 -1.11 3.81
C SER A 11 -4.89 -1.30 2.52
N PHE A 12 -3.96 -0.38 2.24
CA PHE A 12 -3.14 -0.43 1.03
C PHE A 12 -2.17 -1.63 1.06
N THR A 13 -1.62 -1.92 2.23
CA THR A 13 -0.73 -3.07 2.46
C THR A 13 -1.51 -4.36 2.75
N GLU A 14 -2.68 -4.28 3.39
CA GLU A 14 -3.59 -5.42 3.55
C GLU A 14 -4.06 -5.98 2.21
N GLY A 15 -4.16 -5.13 1.17
CA GLY A 15 -4.54 -5.53 -0.18
C GLY A 15 -6.03 -5.35 -0.50
N VAL A 16 -6.70 -4.43 0.19
CA VAL A 16 -8.11 -4.11 -0.10
C VAL A 16 -8.26 -3.68 -1.56
N GLY A 17 -9.27 -4.25 -2.24
CA GLY A 17 -9.51 -4.07 -3.68
C GLY A 17 -9.03 -5.24 -4.56
N ASP A 18 -8.34 -6.23 -3.98
CA ASP A 18 -7.84 -7.41 -4.68
C ASP A 18 -8.34 -8.70 -3.98
N PRO A 19 -9.64 -9.05 -4.08
CA PRO A 19 -10.17 -10.25 -3.48
C PRO A 19 -9.70 -11.51 -4.24
N GLY A 20 -9.12 -12.46 -3.49
CA GLY A 20 -8.86 -13.80 -3.99
C GLY A 20 -10.14 -14.64 -4.13
N PRO A 21 -10.03 -15.88 -4.64
CA PRO A 21 -11.19 -16.78 -4.85
C PRO A 21 -11.96 -17.12 -3.56
N ASP A 22 -11.29 -17.11 -2.42
CA ASP A 22 -11.86 -17.35 -1.08
C ASP A 22 -12.39 -16.05 -0.42
N GLY A 23 -12.33 -14.91 -1.11
CA GLY A 23 -12.73 -13.60 -0.60
C GLY A 23 -11.68 -12.93 0.30
N ALA A 24 -10.58 -13.61 0.64
CA ALA A 24 -9.45 -12.98 1.32
C ALA A 24 -8.70 -12.06 0.35
N PHE A 25 -8.24 -10.90 0.82
CA PHE A 25 -7.50 -10.00 -0.04
C PHE A 25 -6.08 -10.49 -0.34
N VAL A 26 -5.63 -10.24 -1.58
CA VAL A 26 -4.26 -10.52 -2.04
C VAL A 26 -3.65 -9.21 -2.56
N GLY A 27 -2.92 -8.50 -1.71
CA GLY A 27 -2.38 -7.21 -2.08
C GLY A 27 -0.98 -7.25 -2.68
N TRP A 28 -0.42 -6.05 -2.90
CA TRP A 28 0.93 -5.88 -3.42
C TRP A 28 2.00 -6.51 -2.52
N ALA A 29 1.82 -6.44 -1.19
CA ALA A 29 2.77 -7.01 -0.24
C ALA A 29 2.82 -8.53 -0.32
N ASP A 30 1.67 -9.18 -0.50
CA ASP A 30 1.58 -10.64 -0.67
C ASP A 30 2.20 -11.07 -2.01
N ARG A 31 1.91 -10.34 -3.10
CA ARG A 31 2.51 -10.57 -4.43
C ARG A 31 4.03 -10.36 -4.40
N PHE A 32 4.49 -9.35 -3.66
CA PHE A 32 5.91 -9.09 -3.47
C PHE A 32 6.60 -10.19 -2.64
N ALA A 33 5.91 -10.75 -1.62
CA ALA A 33 6.41 -11.90 -0.88
C ALA A 33 6.65 -13.12 -1.80
N VAL A 34 5.77 -13.36 -2.77
CA VAL A 34 5.97 -14.40 -3.81
C VAL A 34 7.22 -14.12 -4.65
N LEU A 35 7.44 -12.87 -5.09
CA LEU A 35 8.63 -12.50 -5.85
C LEU A 35 9.93 -12.74 -5.06
N LEU A 36 9.91 -12.49 -3.75
CA LEU A 36 11.04 -12.75 -2.87
C LEU A 36 11.29 -14.25 -2.68
N ALA A 37 10.22 -15.02 -2.44
CA ALA A 37 10.30 -16.47 -2.25
C ALA A 37 10.81 -17.19 -3.50
N ASP A 38 10.38 -16.79 -4.69
CA ASP A 38 10.81 -17.38 -5.97
C ASP A 38 12.33 -17.21 -6.22
N ARG A 39 12.99 -16.30 -5.49
CA ARG A 39 14.46 -16.14 -5.51
C ARG A 39 15.20 -17.05 -4.51
N ARG A 40 14.44 -17.88 -3.77
CA ARG A 40 14.96 -18.85 -2.80
C ARG A 40 14.35 -20.24 -3.01
N PRO A 41 14.61 -20.91 -4.13
CA PRO A 41 13.94 -22.17 -4.46
C PRO A 41 14.26 -23.32 -3.50
N GLU A 42 15.36 -23.23 -2.74
CA GLU A 42 15.84 -24.30 -1.83
C GLU A 42 15.82 -23.90 -0.34
N GLY A 43 15.10 -22.85 0.03
CA GLY A 43 15.10 -22.36 1.41
C GLY A 43 13.72 -21.96 1.92
N ASP A 44 13.53 -22.12 3.21
CA ASP A 44 12.35 -21.57 3.88
C ASP A 44 12.29 -20.06 3.73
N PHE A 45 11.13 -19.55 3.36
CA PHE A 45 10.83 -18.12 3.29
C PHE A 45 9.68 -17.79 4.23
N GLY A 46 9.96 -16.95 5.22
CA GLY A 46 8.96 -16.49 6.19
C GLY A 46 8.26 -15.21 5.69
N TYR A 47 6.92 -15.21 5.65
CA TYR A 47 6.14 -14.02 5.36
C TYR A 47 5.03 -13.81 6.37
N THR A 48 4.87 -12.56 6.83
CA THR A 48 3.79 -12.16 7.73
C THR A 48 3.25 -10.80 7.30
N ASN A 49 1.92 -10.71 7.12
CA ASN A 49 1.24 -9.45 6.84
C ASN A 49 0.47 -8.99 8.08
N LEU A 50 0.95 -7.91 8.72
CA LEU A 50 0.38 -7.32 9.93
C LEU A 50 -0.58 -6.17 9.63
N ALA A 51 -0.72 -5.78 8.37
CA ALA A 51 -1.50 -4.64 7.98
C ALA A 51 -3.00 -4.84 8.25
N VAL A 52 -3.64 -3.77 8.72
CA VAL A 52 -5.09 -3.73 8.98
C VAL A 52 -5.66 -2.43 8.43
N ARG A 53 -6.71 -2.53 7.63
CA ARG A 53 -7.39 -1.41 7.00
C ARG A 53 -7.84 -0.33 7.98
N GLY A 54 -7.78 0.93 7.52
CA GLY A 54 -8.31 2.07 8.26
C GLY A 54 -7.49 2.52 9.46
N LYS A 55 -6.37 1.86 9.76
CA LYS A 55 -5.47 2.25 10.85
C LYS A 55 -4.75 3.55 10.52
N LEU A 56 -4.55 4.37 11.56
CA LEU A 56 -3.71 5.55 11.54
C LEU A 56 -2.28 5.18 11.92
N LEU A 57 -1.35 6.09 11.67
CA LEU A 57 0.07 5.89 11.96
C LEU A 57 0.32 5.43 13.42
N ASP A 58 -0.25 6.12 14.40
CA ASP A 58 -0.05 5.76 15.81
C ASP A 58 -0.62 4.36 16.14
N GLN A 59 -1.77 4.00 15.56
CA GLN A 59 -2.36 2.67 15.73
C GLN A 59 -1.53 1.55 15.06
N ILE A 60 -0.85 1.87 13.93
CA ILE A 60 0.09 0.96 13.29
C ILE A 60 1.33 0.78 14.18
N VAL A 61 1.87 1.88 14.70
CA VAL A 61 3.04 1.86 15.61
C VAL A 61 2.74 1.01 16.85
N GLU A 62 1.63 1.27 17.53
CA GLU A 62 1.25 0.55 18.75
C GLU A 62 0.94 -0.92 18.54
N GLY A 63 0.25 -1.24 17.43
CA GLY A 63 -0.29 -2.58 17.19
C GLY A 63 0.61 -3.51 16.37
N GLN A 64 1.41 -2.98 15.45
CA GLN A 64 2.14 -3.79 14.47
C GLN A 64 3.66 -3.77 14.65
N LEU A 65 4.27 -2.63 15.05
CA LEU A 65 5.73 -2.51 15.10
C LEU A 65 6.37 -3.44 16.14
N ARG A 66 5.73 -3.60 17.30
CA ARG A 66 6.23 -4.51 18.33
C ARG A 66 6.34 -5.93 17.76
N GLN A 67 5.28 -6.43 17.16
CA GLN A 67 5.26 -7.76 16.57
C GLN A 67 6.25 -7.90 15.41
N ALA A 68 6.38 -6.87 14.55
CA ALA A 68 7.37 -6.86 13.49
C ALA A 68 8.81 -6.98 14.02
N LYS A 69 9.13 -6.30 15.13
CA LYS A 69 10.45 -6.39 15.78
C LYS A 69 10.68 -7.75 16.45
N GLU A 70 9.66 -8.32 17.11
CA GLU A 70 9.72 -9.65 17.73
C GLU A 70 10.00 -10.75 16.69
N LEU A 71 9.49 -10.60 15.47
CA LEU A 71 9.76 -11.51 14.35
C LEU A 71 11.17 -11.34 13.77
N ALA A 72 11.85 -10.22 14.03
CA ALA A 72 13.20 -9.89 13.59
C ALA A 72 13.49 -10.25 12.11
N PRO A 73 12.66 -9.78 11.14
CA PRO A 73 12.80 -10.19 9.74
C PRO A 73 13.99 -9.51 9.06
N ASP A 74 14.43 -10.09 7.94
CA ASP A 74 15.42 -9.47 7.07
C ASP A 74 14.88 -8.19 6.38
N LEU A 75 13.56 -8.13 6.15
CA LEU A 75 12.89 -7.02 5.49
C LEU A 75 11.57 -6.68 6.18
N VAL A 76 11.35 -5.39 6.42
CA VAL A 76 10.03 -4.82 6.74
C VAL A 76 9.65 -3.84 5.65
N SER A 77 8.42 -3.92 5.11
CA SER A 77 7.83 -2.79 4.38
C SER A 77 6.94 -1.98 5.31
N PHE A 78 7.16 -0.67 5.36
CA PHE A 78 6.42 0.25 6.20
C PHE A 78 5.66 1.28 5.36
N CYS A 79 4.34 1.10 5.27
CA CYS A 79 3.43 1.96 4.51
C CYS A 79 2.37 2.54 5.44
N ALA A 80 2.55 3.78 5.90
CA ALA A 80 1.70 4.40 6.90
C ALA A 80 1.54 5.91 6.70
N GLY A 81 0.64 6.55 7.45
CA GLY A 81 0.40 8.00 7.41
C GLY A 81 -0.62 8.45 6.36
N GLY A 82 -0.95 7.62 5.36
CA GLY A 82 -1.94 7.95 4.32
C GLY A 82 -3.30 8.30 4.92
N ASN A 83 -3.80 7.49 5.83
CA ASN A 83 -5.07 7.74 6.52
C ASN A 83 -5.07 9.00 7.39
N ASP A 84 -3.90 9.36 7.95
CA ASP A 84 -3.71 10.59 8.71
C ASP A 84 -3.83 11.81 7.78
N ILE A 85 -3.12 11.82 6.66
CA ILE A 85 -3.12 12.91 5.66
C ILE A 85 -4.53 13.15 5.09
N LEU A 86 -5.37 12.11 4.98
CA LEU A 86 -6.75 12.23 4.54
C LEU A 86 -7.67 12.93 5.56
N ARG A 87 -7.24 13.14 6.79
CA ARG A 87 -8.04 13.82 7.82
C ARG A 87 -7.99 15.35 7.65
N PRO A 88 -9.13 16.04 7.80
CA PRO A 88 -9.14 17.50 7.86
C PRO A 88 -8.26 18.02 9.00
N GLY A 89 -7.53 19.10 8.76
CA GLY A 89 -6.69 19.72 9.79
C GLY A 89 -5.36 19.04 10.07
N THR A 90 -5.09 17.86 9.53
CA THR A 90 -3.80 17.18 9.71
C THR A 90 -2.66 17.97 9.10
N ASP A 91 -1.60 18.17 9.86
CA ASP A 91 -0.33 18.72 9.42
C ASP A 91 0.58 17.60 8.91
N PRO A 92 1.05 17.63 7.66
CA PRO A 92 1.96 16.62 7.13
C PRO A 92 3.31 16.58 7.83
N ASP A 93 3.79 17.71 8.39
CA ASP A 93 5.05 17.79 9.12
C ASP A 93 4.95 17.00 10.44
N GLU A 94 3.86 17.17 11.20
CA GLU A 94 3.61 16.42 12.43
C GLU A 94 3.47 14.90 12.18
N VAL A 95 2.84 14.51 11.06
CA VAL A 95 2.76 13.10 10.67
C VAL A 95 4.14 12.55 10.33
N ALA A 96 4.95 13.34 9.63
CA ALA A 96 6.31 12.94 9.26
C ALA A 96 7.23 12.76 10.46
N GLU A 97 7.14 13.61 11.49
CA GLU A 97 7.91 13.45 12.73
C GLU A 97 7.58 12.12 13.44
N ARG A 98 6.30 11.74 13.48
CA ARG A 98 5.88 10.46 14.05
C ARG A 98 6.34 9.27 13.20
N PHE A 99 6.27 9.42 11.87
CA PHE A 99 6.76 8.43 10.92
C PHE A 99 8.27 8.22 11.07
N GLU A 100 9.04 9.29 11.23
CA GLU A 100 10.49 9.22 11.46
C GLU A 100 10.84 8.43 12.73
N ARG A 101 10.15 8.70 13.85
CA ARG A 101 10.36 7.92 15.09
C ARG A 101 10.09 6.43 14.88
N ALA A 102 9.05 6.09 14.12
CA ALA A 102 8.73 4.71 13.80
C ALA A 102 9.79 4.04 12.90
N VAL A 103 10.30 4.76 11.90
CA VAL A 103 11.38 4.27 11.02
C VAL A 103 12.67 4.06 11.80
N ALA A 104 13.03 5.01 12.67
CA ALA A 104 14.22 4.90 13.53
C ALA A 104 14.15 3.67 14.44
N ASP A 105 12.98 3.43 15.07
CA ASP A 105 12.73 2.28 15.92
C ASP A 105 12.84 0.95 15.14
N LEU A 106 12.22 0.87 13.96
CA LEU A 106 12.32 -0.32 13.10
C LEU A 106 13.76 -0.55 12.61
N ALA A 107 14.42 0.48 12.09
CA ALA A 107 15.76 0.38 11.52
C ALA A 107 16.81 -0.07 12.55
N SER A 108 16.56 0.15 13.83
CA SER A 108 17.43 -0.34 14.91
C SER A 108 17.23 -1.82 15.27
N ALA A 109 16.13 -2.45 14.80
CA ALA A 109 15.69 -3.76 15.26
C ALA A 109 15.55 -4.84 14.16
N VAL A 110 15.52 -4.43 12.87
CA VAL A 110 15.31 -5.34 11.74
C VAL A 110 16.40 -5.16 10.68
N GLY A 111 16.49 -6.10 9.72
CA GLY A 111 17.55 -6.07 8.70
C GLY A 111 17.45 -4.87 7.76
N THR A 112 16.31 -4.69 7.12
CA THR A 112 16.05 -3.59 6.17
C THR A 112 14.62 -3.07 6.35
N VAL A 113 14.44 -1.74 6.32
CA VAL A 113 13.12 -1.11 6.32
C VAL A 113 12.89 -0.45 4.96
N MET A 114 11.97 -0.98 4.16
CA MET A 114 11.52 -0.33 2.92
C MET A 114 10.33 0.57 3.23
N VAL A 115 10.48 1.88 3.01
CA VAL A 115 9.41 2.85 3.24
C VAL A 115 8.65 3.15 1.95
N THR A 116 7.39 3.59 2.07
CA THR A 116 6.51 3.82 0.92
C THR A 116 6.05 5.27 0.89
N THR A 117 6.17 5.96 -0.25
CA THR A 117 5.56 7.29 -0.45
C THR A 117 4.06 7.17 -0.78
N GLY A 118 3.31 8.25 -0.56
CA GLY A 118 1.96 8.37 -1.11
C GLY A 118 1.99 8.56 -2.64
N PHE A 119 0.96 8.11 -3.32
CA PHE A 119 0.80 8.24 -4.78
C PHE A 119 0.34 9.65 -5.21
N ASP A 120 0.58 10.02 -6.49
CA ASP A 120 0.14 11.31 -7.04
C ASP A 120 -1.38 11.30 -7.31
N THR A 121 -2.13 12.08 -6.55
CA THR A 121 -3.59 12.15 -6.60
C THR A 121 -4.13 13.13 -7.64
N ARG A 122 -3.29 13.69 -8.53
CA ARG A 122 -3.68 14.76 -9.48
C ARG A 122 -4.86 14.40 -10.38
N THR A 123 -5.02 13.12 -10.74
CA THR A 123 -6.10 12.62 -11.61
C THR A 123 -7.36 12.22 -10.84
N MET A 124 -7.33 12.25 -9.52
CA MET A 124 -8.45 11.81 -8.66
C MET A 124 -9.34 12.99 -8.27
N PRO A 125 -10.65 12.97 -8.60
CA PRO A 125 -11.52 14.15 -8.44
C PRO A 125 -11.55 14.74 -7.03
N VAL A 126 -11.54 13.90 -5.99
CA VAL A 126 -11.63 14.33 -4.59
C VAL A 126 -10.23 14.50 -3.99
N LEU A 127 -9.37 13.49 -4.14
CA LEU A 127 -8.06 13.45 -3.48
C LEU A 127 -7.06 14.46 -4.06
N ARG A 128 -7.26 14.97 -5.28
CA ARG A 128 -6.40 16.02 -5.89
C ARG A 128 -6.23 17.25 -5.01
N HIS A 129 -7.22 17.56 -4.16
CA HIS A 129 -7.15 18.70 -3.23
C HIS A 129 -6.17 18.47 -2.08
N LEU A 130 -5.80 17.23 -1.80
CA LEU A 130 -4.79 16.84 -0.81
C LEU A 130 -3.39 16.66 -1.41
N ARG A 131 -3.26 16.83 -2.74
CA ARG A 131 -2.01 16.62 -3.46
C ARG A 131 -0.83 17.38 -2.86
N GLY A 132 -1.04 18.63 -2.42
CA GLY A 132 0.00 19.43 -1.77
C GLY A 132 0.48 18.81 -0.45
N LYS A 133 -0.45 18.39 0.42
CA LYS A 133 -0.12 17.71 1.67
C LYS A 133 0.63 16.38 1.43
N ILE A 134 0.17 15.59 0.46
CA ILE A 134 0.83 14.33 0.10
C ILE A 134 2.25 14.59 -0.43
N ALA A 135 2.43 15.63 -1.25
CA ALA A 135 3.75 16.01 -1.77
C ALA A 135 4.72 16.43 -0.65
N THR A 136 4.25 17.23 0.32
CA THR A 136 5.01 17.61 1.51
C THR A 136 5.41 16.37 2.32
N TYR A 137 4.44 15.53 2.67
CA TYR A 137 4.70 14.29 3.39
C TYR A 137 5.70 13.37 2.65
N ASN A 138 5.56 13.22 1.32
CA ASN A 138 6.50 12.45 0.51
C ASN A 138 7.91 13.02 0.51
N GLY A 139 8.05 14.35 0.58
CA GLY A 139 9.34 15.03 0.75
C GLY A 139 10.04 14.57 2.03
N HIS A 140 9.31 14.56 3.14
CA HIS A 140 9.81 14.06 4.43
C HIS A 140 10.14 12.57 4.39
N VAL A 141 9.25 11.72 3.83
CA VAL A 141 9.49 10.27 3.72
C VAL A 141 10.80 9.99 2.99
N ARG A 142 11.11 10.71 1.90
CA ARG A 142 12.38 10.54 1.17
C ARG A 142 13.58 11.02 1.99
N ALA A 143 13.46 12.14 2.69
CA ALA A 143 14.54 12.66 3.55
C ALA A 143 14.82 11.71 4.74
N ILE A 144 13.76 11.13 5.32
CA ILE A 144 13.86 10.11 6.38
C ILE A 144 14.51 8.85 5.82
N ALA A 145 14.08 8.38 4.64
CA ALA A 145 14.67 7.22 3.98
C ALA A 145 16.16 7.39 3.74
N ASP A 146 16.59 8.56 3.25
CA ASP A 146 18.00 8.89 3.04
C ASP A 146 18.78 8.85 4.35
N ARG A 147 18.23 9.43 5.42
CA ARG A 147 18.86 9.47 6.76
C ARG A 147 19.10 8.09 7.35
N TYR A 148 18.15 7.16 7.18
CA TYR A 148 18.21 5.82 7.76
C TYR A 148 18.61 4.73 6.77
N GLY A 149 19.02 5.09 5.54
CA GLY A 149 19.43 4.13 4.52
C GLY A 149 18.31 3.21 4.03
N CYS A 150 17.06 3.68 4.04
CA CYS A 150 15.89 2.88 3.69
C CYS A 150 15.64 2.88 2.18
N PRO A 151 15.45 1.73 1.53
CA PRO A 151 14.88 1.68 0.18
C PRO A 151 13.49 2.36 0.14
N VAL A 152 13.21 3.10 -0.94
CA VAL A 152 11.94 3.82 -1.10
C VAL A 152 11.09 3.19 -2.19
N LEU A 153 9.94 2.63 -1.82
CA LEU A 153 8.88 2.29 -2.76
C LEU A 153 8.14 3.58 -3.14
N ASP A 154 8.62 4.23 -4.19
CA ASP A 154 8.12 5.54 -4.60
C ASP A 154 6.88 5.44 -5.49
N LEU A 155 5.70 5.46 -4.86
CA LEU A 155 4.41 5.43 -5.55
C LEU A 155 4.08 6.74 -6.27
N TRP A 156 4.68 7.86 -5.86
CA TRP A 156 4.47 9.13 -6.53
C TRP A 156 5.03 9.13 -7.96
N SER A 157 6.16 8.48 -8.17
CA SER A 157 6.81 8.36 -9.47
C SER A 157 6.21 7.25 -10.34
N LEU A 158 5.49 6.27 -9.78
CA LEU A 158 4.86 5.17 -10.50
C LEU A 158 3.62 5.67 -11.27
N LYS A 159 3.84 6.20 -12.49
CA LYS A 159 2.78 6.88 -13.27
C LYS A 159 1.67 5.96 -13.73
N THR A 160 1.94 4.68 -13.85
CA THR A 160 0.95 3.68 -14.26
C THR A 160 -0.21 3.54 -13.28
N ILE A 161 0.01 3.81 -11.98
CA ILE A 161 -1.09 3.85 -11.00
C ILE A 161 -1.90 5.15 -11.01
N GLN A 162 -1.58 6.11 -11.89
CA GLN A 162 -2.45 7.28 -12.14
C GLN A 162 -3.60 6.95 -13.10
N ASP A 163 -3.53 5.80 -13.79
CA ASP A 163 -4.62 5.30 -14.63
C ASP A 163 -5.77 4.76 -13.75
N ARG A 164 -7.02 5.01 -14.20
CA ARG A 164 -8.21 4.58 -13.45
C ARG A 164 -8.28 3.06 -13.27
N ARG A 165 -7.70 2.28 -14.17
CA ARG A 165 -7.68 0.81 -14.12
C ARG A 165 -6.82 0.24 -13.00
N ALA A 166 -5.87 1.03 -12.50
CA ALA A 166 -5.07 0.65 -11.34
C ALA A 166 -5.86 0.70 -10.01
N TRP A 167 -7.11 1.19 -10.05
CA TRP A 167 -7.94 1.41 -8.88
C TRP A 167 -9.24 0.60 -8.95
N ASP A 168 -9.64 0.06 -7.82
CA ASP A 168 -10.91 -0.63 -7.64
C ASP A 168 -12.12 0.32 -7.85
N GLY A 169 -13.32 -0.23 -7.77
CA GLY A 169 -14.59 0.51 -7.90
C GLY A 169 -14.68 1.71 -6.98
N ASP A 170 -14.14 1.61 -5.77
CA ASP A 170 -14.16 2.67 -4.77
C ASP A 170 -13.20 3.84 -5.05
N ARG A 171 -12.28 3.71 -6.02
CA ARG A 171 -11.27 4.71 -6.43
C ARG A 171 -10.33 5.14 -5.31
N LEU A 172 -10.19 4.35 -4.29
CA LEU A 172 -9.31 4.58 -3.15
C LEU A 172 -8.31 3.44 -2.97
N HIS A 173 -8.73 2.22 -3.20
CA HIS A 173 -7.90 1.03 -3.11
C HIS A 173 -7.47 0.57 -4.50
N LEU A 174 -6.33 -0.09 -4.57
CA LEU A 174 -5.80 -0.60 -5.83
C LEU A 174 -6.66 -1.78 -6.34
N SER A 175 -6.78 -1.88 -7.66
CA SER A 175 -7.27 -3.08 -8.33
C SER A 175 -6.20 -4.19 -8.29
N PRO A 176 -6.54 -5.46 -8.64
CA PRO A 176 -5.55 -6.53 -8.76
C PRO A 176 -4.35 -6.16 -9.63
N GLU A 177 -4.60 -5.48 -10.75
CA GLU A 177 -3.54 -5.00 -11.65
C GLU A 177 -2.71 -3.87 -11.01
N GLY A 178 -3.34 -2.95 -10.29
CA GLY A 178 -2.64 -1.91 -9.53
C GLY A 178 -1.71 -2.51 -8.47
N HIS A 179 -2.21 -3.48 -7.71
CA HIS A 179 -1.41 -4.22 -6.73
C HIS A 179 -0.24 -4.96 -7.39
N THR A 180 -0.46 -5.58 -8.54
CA THR A 180 0.61 -6.24 -9.30
C THR A 180 1.72 -5.27 -9.67
N ARG A 181 1.38 -4.08 -10.20
CA ARG A 181 2.37 -3.07 -10.60
C ARG A 181 3.18 -2.55 -9.40
N VAL A 182 2.53 -2.35 -8.25
CA VAL A 182 3.22 -1.95 -7.02
C VAL A 182 4.16 -3.04 -6.52
N ALA A 183 3.76 -4.31 -6.57
CA ALA A 183 4.62 -5.45 -6.20
C ALA A 183 5.86 -5.55 -7.09
N LEU A 184 5.69 -5.41 -8.41
CA LEU A 184 6.80 -5.39 -9.37
C LEU A 184 7.77 -4.23 -9.09
N ARG A 185 7.23 -3.02 -8.79
CA ARG A 185 8.05 -1.87 -8.41
C ARG A 185 8.82 -2.12 -7.11
N ALA A 186 8.19 -2.75 -6.10
CA ALA A 186 8.87 -3.13 -4.86
C ALA A 186 10.05 -4.09 -5.13
N GLY A 187 9.86 -5.05 -6.05
CA GLY A 187 10.94 -5.92 -6.52
C GLY A 187 12.09 -5.13 -7.14
N GLN A 188 11.81 -4.21 -8.07
CA GLN A 188 12.84 -3.37 -8.71
C GLN A 188 13.62 -2.51 -7.69
N VAL A 189 12.93 -1.95 -6.68
CA VAL A 189 13.56 -1.15 -5.61
C VAL A 189 14.62 -1.94 -4.86
N LEU A 190 14.42 -3.24 -4.69
CA LEU A 190 15.40 -4.14 -4.06
C LEU A 190 16.34 -4.83 -5.07
N GLY A 191 16.38 -4.37 -6.31
CA GLY A 191 17.28 -4.89 -7.34
C GLY A 191 16.89 -6.29 -7.86
N LEU A 192 15.63 -6.73 -7.65
CA LEU A 192 15.16 -7.98 -8.21
C LEU A 192 14.85 -7.82 -9.72
N GLU A 193 15.20 -8.83 -10.49
CA GLU A 193 14.62 -8.98 -11.82
C GLU A 193 13.14 -9.34 -11.68
N VAL A 194 12.26 -8.58 -12.30
CA VAL A 194 10.81 -8.77 -12.22
C VAL A 194 10.24 -9.27 -13.55
N PRO A 195 9.15 -10.07 -13.54
CA PRO A 195 8.61 -10.71 -14.75
C PRO A 195 7.98 -9.73 -15.75
N ALA A 196 7.69 -8.50 -15.35
CA ALA A 196 7.12 -7.46 -16.21
C ALA A 196 7.55 -6.06 -15.77
N ASP A 197 7.48 -5.08 -16.68
CA ASP A 197 7.77 -3.69 -16.38
C ASP A 197 6.57 -3.01 -15.69
N PRO A 198 6.70 -2.56 -14.42
CA PRO A 198 5.62 -1.83 -13.74
C PRO A 198 5.29 -0.48 -14.39
N ASP A 199 6.19 0.09 -15.18
CA ASP A 199 5.97 1.32 -15.93
C ASP A 199 5.38 1.12 -17.32
N GLN A 200 5.15 -0.12 -17.74
CA GLN A 200 4.56 -0.39 -19.05
C GLN A 200 3.22 0.36 -19.18
N PRO A 201 3.08 1.26 -20.18
CA PRO A 201 1.87 2.03 -20.38
C PRO A 201 0.64 1.15 -20.57
N TRP A 202 -0.49 1.62 -20.05
CA TRP A 202 -1.77 0.98 -20.31
C TRP A 202 -2.16 1.12 -21.78
N PRO A 203 -2.82 0.12 -22.38
CA PRO A 203 -3.43 0.28 -23.71
C PRO A 203 -4.38 1.48 -23.72
N PRO A 204 -4.49 2.22 -24.84
CA PRO A 204 -5.43 3.33 -24.94
C PRO A 204 -6.88 2.89 -24.68
N LEU A 205 -7.60 3.68 -23.88
CA LEU A 205 -9.04 3.49 -23.70
C LEU A 205 -9.81 4.25 -24.79
N PRO A 206 -10.97 3.73 -25.22
CA PRO A 206 -11.85 4.49 -26.08
C PRO A 206 -12.29 5.79 -25.39
N PRO A 207 -12.46 6.89 -26.14
CA PRO A 207 -12.93 8.14 -25.57
C PRO A 207 -14.34 7.96 -24.97
N ARG A 208 -14.55 8.53 -23.79
CA ARG A 208 -15.85 8.48 -23.09
C ARG A 208 -16.54 9.84 -23.19
N GLY A 209 -17.86 9.81 -23.36
CA GLY A 209 -18.67 11.02 -23.37
C GLY A 209 -18.68 11.73 -22.01
N THR A 210 -18.71 13.06 -22.02
CA THR A 210 -18.75 13.87 -20.77
C THR A 210 -19.96 13.53 -19.90
N PHE A 211 -21.10 13.22 -20.50
CA PHE A 211 -22.32 12.82 -19.78
C PHE A 211 -22.13 11.47 -19.07
N GLU A 212 -21.54 10.52 -19.72
CA GLU A 212 -21.23 9.20 -19.18
C GLU A 212 -20.28 9.30 -17.98
N VAL A 213 -19.18 10.06 -18.13
CA VAL A 213 -18.21 10.31 -17.04
C VAL A 213 -18.90 10.99 -15.85
N ARG A 214 -19.79 11.95 -16.09
CA ARG A 214 -20.52 12.65 -15.02
C ARG A 214 -21.48 11.71 -14.28
N ARG A 215 -22.22 10.89 -15.02
CA ARG A 215 -23.13 9.89 -14.43
C ARG A 215 -22.36 8.91 -13.52
N ASP A 216 -21.24 8.39 -14.00
CA ASP A 216 -20.42 7.45 -13.24
C ASP A 216 -19.80 8.10 -11.98
N ASN A 217 -19.44 9.38 -12.05
CA ASN A 217 -18.95 10.10 -10.89
C ASN A 217 -20.04 10.30 -9.83
N ILE A 218 -21.29 10.56 -10.25
CA ILE A 218 -22.42 10.70 -9.33
C ILE A 218 -22.74 9.35 -8.67
N GLN A 219 -22.78 8.28 -9.45
CA GLN A 219 -23.01 6.93 -8.94
C GLN A 219 -21.93 6.55 -7.93
N TRP A 220 -20.65 6.71 -8.30
CA TRP A 220 -19.52 6.46 -7.41
C TRP A 220 -19.62 7.26 -6.10
N ALA A 221 -19.97 8.53 -6.18
CA ALA A 221 -20.08 9.37 -4.99
C ALA A 221 -21.17 8.86 -4.04
N ARG A 222 -22.30 8.38 -4.57
CA ARG A 222 -23.40 7.79 -3.76
C ARG A 222 -23.01 6.45 -3.14
N GLU A 223 -22.32 5.59 -3.88
CA GLU A 223 -22.00 4.23 -3.47
C GLU A 223 -20.82 4.19 -2.49
N TYR A 224 -19.82 5.06 -2.67
CA TYR A 224 -18.55 4.98 -1.94
C TYR A 224 -18.27 6.22 -1.09
N LEU A 225 -18.30 7.43 -1.69
CA LEU A 225 -17.85 8.65 -1.02
C LEU A 225 -18.77 9.04 0.13
N VAL A 226 -20.09 9.07 -0.08
CA VAL A 226 -21.06 9.46 0.96
C VAL A 226 -21.06 8.51 2.14
N PRO A 227 -21.09 7.16 1.95
CA PRO A 227 -20.96 6.21 3.06
C PRO A 227 -19.61 6.32 3.79
N TRP A 228 -18.51 6.58 3.06
CA TRP A 228 -17.20 6.77 3.65
C TRP A 228 -17.17 8.00 4.56
N ILE A 229 -17.67 9.16 4.09
CA ILE A 229 -17.81 10.38 4.91
C ILE A 229 -18.67 10.09 6.15
N GLY A 230 -19.79 9.40 5.99
CA GLY A 230 -20.69 9.05 7.08
C GLY A 230 -20.02 8.19 8.17
N ARG A 231 -19.20 7.22 7.79
CA ARG A 231 -18.40 6.44 8.76
C ARG A 231 -17.37 7.32 9.48
N ARG A 232 -16.66 8.17 8.74
CA ARG A 232 -15.67 9.10 9.33
C ARG A 232 -16.29 10.05 10.37
N LEU A 233 -17.47 10.61 10.08
CA LEU A 233 -18.17 11.48 11.02
C LEU A 233 -18.63 10.75 12.30
N ARG A 234 -18.87 9.44 12.22
CA ARG A 234 -19.22 8.61 13.38
C ARG A 234 -17.99 8.04 14.11
N GLY A 235 -16.76 8.38 13.70
CA GLY A 235 -15.52 7.84 14.27
C GLY A 235 -15.30 6.35 13.99
N GLN A 236 -16.03 5.75 13.04
CA GLN A 236 -15.93 4.34 12.70
C GLN A 236 -14.82 4.11 11.67
N SER A 237 -14.01 3.07 11.89
CA SER A 237 -13.02 2.58 10.94
C SER A 237 -13.50 1.30 10.25
N SER A 238 -13.15 1.12 8.99
CA SER A 238 -13.38 -0.15 8.28
C SER A 238 -12.56 -1.31 8.84
N GLY A 239 -11.55 -1.02 9.65
CA GLY A 239 -10.70 -2.00 10.33
C GLY A 239 -11.12 -2.32 11.77
N ASP A 240 -12.24 -1.77 12.24
CA ASP A 240 -12.77 -2.13 13.55
C ASP A 240 -13.16 -3.62 13.53
N HIS A 241 -12.64 -4.40 14.46
CA HIS A 241 -12.84 -5.86 14.54
C HIS A 241 -12.20 -6.71 13.42
N VAL A 242 -11.30 -6.12 12.60
CA VAL A 242 -10.53 -6.86 11.61
C VAL A 242 -9.18 -7.26 12.21
N ALA A 243 -8.85 -8.54 12.12
CA ALA A 243 -7.52 -9.05 12.47
C ALA A 243 -6.58 -8.96 11.26
N ALA A 244 -5.28 -8.84 11.53
CA ALA A 244 -4.26 -8.98 10.50
C ALA A 244 -4.27 -10.38 9.89
N LYS A 245 -3.81 -10.51 8.65
CA LYS A 245 -3.69 -11.82 7.96
C LYS A 245 -2.75 -12.78 8.68
N GLY A 246 -1.72 -12.25 9.36
CA GLY A 246 -0.70 -13.04 10.01
C GLY A 246 0.29 -13.68 9.04
N SER A 247 0.83 -14.84 9.43
CA SER A 247 1.78 -15.59 8.61
C SER A 247 1.07 -16.29 7.45
N LEU A 248 1.66 -16.19 6.27
CA LEU A 248 1.14 -16.74 5.02
C LEU A 248 2.24 -17.51 4.28
N SER A 249 1.89 -18.65 3.71
CA SER A 249 2.77 -19.36 2.79
C SER A 249 2.76 -18.68 1.40
N PRO A 250 3.92 -18.46 0.77
CA PRO A 250 3.99 -18.00 -0.62
C PRO A 250 3.19 -18.88 -1.60
N ASP A 251 3.17 -20.19 -1.37
CA ASP A 251 2.41 -21.11 -2.22
C ASP A 251 0.89 -20.95 -2.07
N ASP A 252 0.41 -20.73 -0.84
CA ASP A 252 -1.00 -20.40 -0.62
C ASP A 252 -1.38 -19.06 -1.27
N ILE A 253 -0.47 -18.07 -1.28
CA ILE A 253 -0.67 -16.79 -1.96
C ILE A 253 -0.75 -17.02 -3.48
N LYS A 254 0.14 -17.83 -4.08
CA LYS A 254 0.09 -18.15 -5.52
C LYS A 254 -1.25 -18.75 -5.93
N LEU A 255 -1.84 -19.61 -5.10
CA LEU A 255 -3.16 -20.20 -5.36
C LEU A 255 -4.31 -19.19 -5.33
N ARG A 256 -4.13 -18.07 -4.60
CA ARG A 256 -5.11 -16.98 -4.50
C ARG A 256 -4.96 -15.92 -5.59
N ILE A 257 -3.78 -15.80 -6.19
CA ILE A 257 -3.56 -14.88 -7.30
C ILE A 257 -4.28 -15.45 -8.53
N ALA A 258 -5.41 -14.84 -8.90
CA ALA A 258 -6.09 -15.23 -10.14
C ALA A 258 -5.11 -15.07 -11.32
N PRO A 259 -5.08 -16.00 -12.29
CA PRO A 259 -4.33 -15.79 -13.51
C PRO A 259 -4.81 -14.48 -14.15
N ALA A 260 -3.86 -13.63 -14.57
CA ALA A 260 -4.19 -12.44 -15.33
C ALA A 260 -5.00 -12.86 -16.56
N VAL A 261 -6.25 -12.42 -16.64
CA VAL A 261 -7.17 -12.69 -17.76
C VAL A 261 -6.73 -11.89 -18.98
#